data_e7d71c0d91cd5679ce3e9c2c39480308
#
_entry.id   e7d71c0d91cd5679ce3e9c2c39480308
#
_cell.length_a   1.000
_cell.length_b   1.000
_cell.length_c   1.000
_cell.angle_alpha   90.00
_cell.angle_beta   90.00
_cell.angle_gamma   90.00
#
_symmetry.space_group_name_H-M   'P 1'
#
loop_
_entity.id
_entity.type
_entity.pdbx_description
1 polymer ?
#
loop_
_entity_poly.entity_id
_entity_poly.type
_entity_poly.pdbx_seq_one_letter_code
_entity_poly.pdbx_strand_id
1 'polypeptide(L)'
;MKNNKLLLLVLGLMLLSLLLVACGPTKEANFPTGKFIKSGEPNRGFIFNEDGTWIVLEGSSTLVRATYSVDGNIFTETSNDAGCETSVDFTYTFDGTNLTFNYVGDPADDPCSGRKADFNNVTYILSK
;
A
#
# COMPACT_ATOMS: atom_id res chain seq x y z
N MET A 1 13.34 -58.72 9.79
CA MET A 1 13.97 -57.71 8.93
C MET A 1 13.05 -57.00 7.93
N LYS A 2 11.73 -57.23 7.96
CA LYS A 2 10.80 -56.65 6.98
C LYS A 2 10.19 -55.28 7.42
N ASN A 3 10.30 -54.92 8.70
CA ASN A 3 9.62 -53.75 9.26
C ASN A 3 10.44 -52.45 9.23
N ASN A 4 11.77 -52.55 9.05
CA ASN A 4 12.62 -51.33 9.08
C ASN A 4 12.50 -50.50 7.81
N LYS A 5 12.18 -51.11 6.68
CA LYS A 5 11.97 -50.35 5.42
C LYS A 5 10.66 -49.57 5.45
N LEU A 6 9.61 -50.10 6.06
CA LEU A 6 8.35 -49.43 6.23
C LEU A 6 8.44 -48.26 7.22
N LEU A 7 9.21 -48.46 8.32
CA LEU A 7 9.47 -47.41 9.31
C LEU A 7 10.25 -46.24 8.70
N LEU A 8 11.26 -46.52 7.89
CA LEU A 8 12.04 -45.48 7.18
C LEU A 8 11.24 -44.72 6.15
N LEU A 9 10.30 -45.41 5.47
CA LEU A 9 9.39 -44.78 4.50
C LEU A 9 8.38 -43.83 5.18
N VAL A 10 7.83 -44.24 6.33
CA VAL A 10 6.89 -43.41 7.11
C VAL A 10 7.61 -42.22 7.72
N LEU A 11 8.84 -42.41 8.23
CA LEU A 11 9.66 -41.30 8.76
C LEU A 11 10.04 -40.28 7.66
N GLY A 12 10.37 -40.77 6.45
CA GLY A 12 10.67 -39.91 5.28
C GLY A 12 9.47 -39.10 4.81
N LEU A 13 8.26 -39.69 4.84
CA LEU A 13 7.03 -38.99 4.48
C LEU A 13 6.63 -37.92 5.51
N MET A 14 6.84 -38.19 6.81
CA MET A 14 6.58 -37.21 7.87
C MET A 14 7.57 -36.03 7.84
N LEU A 15 8.83 -36.24 7.50
CA LEU A 15 9.80 -35.15 7.35
C LEU A 15 9.51 -34.26 6.13
N LEU A 16 8.96 -34.82 5.05
CA LEU A 16 8.62 -34.06 3.85
C LEU A 16 7.38 -33.18 4.05
N SER A 17 6.47 -33.56 4.93
CA SER A 17 5.28 -32.75 5.25
C SER A 17 5.57 -31.54 6.15
N LEU A 18 6.70 -31.51 6.85
CA LEU A 18 7.12 -30.39 7.70
C LEU A 18 7.74 -29.22 6.92
N LEU A 19 8.13 -29.44 5.66
CA LEU A 19 8.73 -28.39 4.82
C LEU A 19 7.70 -27.52 4.09
N LEU A 20 6.41 -27.85 4.15
CA LEU A 20 5.34 -27.12 3.46
C LEU A 20 4.66 -26.03 4.32
N VAL A 21 5.05 -25.86 5.58
CA VAL A 21 4.40 -24.90 6.52
C VAL A 21 5.18 -23.59 6.65
N ALA A 22 6.25 -23.37 5.89
CA ALA A 22 7.09 -22.16 6.00
C ALA A 22 6.67 -20.99 5.07
N CYS A 23 5.54 -21.09 4.35
CA CYS A 23 4.90 -19.93 3.73
C CYS A 23 3.72 -19.50 4.60
N GLY A 24 4.02 -18.97 5.79
CA GLY A 24 3.07 -18.12 6.49
C GLY A 24 2.78 -16.89 5.59
N PRO A 25 1.56 -16.33 5.61
CA PRO A 25 1.29 -15.09 4.91
C PRO A 25 2.30 -14.06 5.42
N THR A 26 3.11 -13.53 4.52
CA THR A 26 3.88 -12.32 4.80
C THR A 26 2.85 -11.31 5.29
N LYS A 27 2.99 -10.88 6.55
CA LYS A 27 2.15 -9.85 7.14
C LYS A 27 2.33 -8.64 6.23
N GLU A 28 1.34 -8.36 5.40
CA GLU A 28 1.31 -7.15 4.60
C GLU A 28 1.62 -6.00 5.55
N ALA A 29 2.59 -5.17 5.19
CA ALA A 29 2.87 -3.97 5.94
C ALA A 29 1.55 -3.18 5.93
N ASN A 30 0.88 -3.08 7.09
CA ASN A 30 -0.41 -2.41 7.18
C ASN A 30 -0.19 -0.96 6.77
N PHE A 31 -0.65 -0.62 5.56
CA PHE A 31 -0.68 0.76 5.11
C PHE A 31 -1.52 1.58 6.11
N PRO A 32 -1.04 2.74 6.55
CA PRO A 32 -1.75 3.53 7.54
C PRO A 32 -3.06 4.08 6.97
N THR A 33 -4.17 3.75 7.61
CA THR A 33 -5.49 4.29 7.28
C THR A 33 -5.87 5.45 8.19
N GLY A 34 -6.86 6.23 7.79
CA GLY A 34 -7.34 7.39 8.52
C GLY A 34 -7.13 8.71 7.76
N LYS A 35 -7.27 9.82 8.49
CA LYS A 35 -7.16 11.16 7.93
C LYS A 35 -5.74 11.69 8.05
N PHE A 36 -5.20 12.16 6.95
CA PHE A 36 -3.88 12.76 6.84
C PHE A 36 -3.97 14.17 6.28
N ILE A 37 -3.24 15.10 6.86
CA ILE A 37 -3.20 16.51 6.44
C ILE A 37 -1.85 16.79 5.79
N LYS A 38 -1.86 17.44 4.65
CA LYS A 38 -0.65 17.83 3.90
C LYS A 38 0.20 18.79 4.73
N SER A 39 1.46 18.49 4.86
CA SER A 39 2.40 19.34 5.62
C SER A 39 2.48 20.73 4.97
N GLY A 40 2.26 21.77 5.76
CA GLY A 40 2.25 23.16 5.28
C GLY A 40 0.94 23.62 4.63
N GLU A 41 -0.05 22.71 4.41
CA GLU A 41 -1.34 23.03 3.80
C GLU A 41 -2.49 22.46 4.67
N PRO A 42 -2.89 23.11 5.76
CA PRO A 42 -3.82 22.53 6.75
C PRO A 42 -5.23 22.25 6.21
N ASN A 43 -5.58 22.85 5.08
CA ASN A 43 -6.86 22.62 4.41
C ASN A 43 -6.82 21.52 3.35
N ARG A 44 -5.64 20.95 3.06
CA ARG A 44 -5.46 19.88 2.09
C ARG A 44 -5.16 18.57 2.81
N GLY A 45 -5.79 17.49 2.38
CA GLY A 45 -5.54 16.19 3.01
C GLY A 45 -6.14 15.02 2.29
N PHE A 46 -5.86 13.84 2.83
CA PHE A 46 -6.37 12.54 2.38
C PHE A 46 -7.12 11.84 3.50
N ILE A 47 -8.10 11.02 3.14
CA ILE A 47 -8.62 9.97 4.00
C ILE A 47 -8.42 8.65 3.28
N PHE A 48 -7.64 7.74 3.87
CA PHE A 48 -7.47 6.38 3.40
C PHE A 48 -8.35 5.45 4.23
N ASN A 49 -9.20 4.67 3.54
CA ASN A 49 -10.10 3.71 4.16
C ASN A 49 -9.53 2.29 4.05
N GLU A 50 -9.87 1.43 5.00
CA GLU A 50 -9.42 0.03 5.03
C GLU A 50 -9.93 -0.81 3.85
N ASP A 51 -10.99 -0.36 3.18
CA ASP A 51 -11.58 -1.01 2.01
C ASP A 51 -10.85 -0.71 0.69
N GLY A 52 -9.70 -0.01 0.74
CA GLY A 52 -8.94 0.36 -0.45
C GLY A 52 -9.49 1.57 -1.20
N THR A 53 -10.44 2.30 -0.61
CA THR A 53 -10.88 3.59 -1.14
C THR A 53 -10.15 4.74 -0.44
N TRP A 54 -10.00 5.86 -1.12
CA TRP A 54 -9.46 7.07 -0.55
C TRP A 54 -10.12 8.31 -1.15
N ILE A 55 -10.02 9.42 -0.44
CA ILE A 55 -10.57 10.70 -0.86
C ILE A 55 -9.56 11.82 -0.65
N VAL A 56 -9.60 12.81 -1.54
CA VAL A 56 -8.87 14.08 -1.41
C VAL A 56 -9.80 15.11 -0.81
N LEU A 57 -9.33 15.79 0.23
CA LEU A 57 -10.04 16.86 0.92
C LEU A 57 -9.42 18.22 0.62
N GLU A 58 -10.29 19.22 0.47
CA GLU A 58 -9.93 20.63 0.57
C GLU A 58 -10.91 21.33 1.49
N GLY A 59 -10.43 21.71 2.69
CA GLY A 59 -11.30 22.17 3.77
C GLY A 59 -12.27 21.07 4.21
N SER A 60 -13.56 21.33 4.05
CA SER A 60 -14.65 20.37 4.32
C SER A 60 -15.16 19.66 3.06
N SER A 61 -14.62 19.99 1.89
CA SER A 61 -15.08 19.46 0.61
C SER A 61 -14.26 18.25 0.18
N THR A 62 -14.94 17.25 -0.39
CA THR A 62 -14.27 16.14 -1.09
C THR A 62 -14.06 16.55 -2.54
N LEU A 63 -12.79 16.54 -3.00
CA LEU A 63 -12.43 16.87 -4.38
C LEU A 63 -12.43 15.63 -5.28
N VAL A 64 -11.82 14.54 -4.79
CA VAL A 64 -11.60 13.31 -5.54
C VAL A 64 -12.01 12.12 -4.70
N ARG A 65 -12.54 11.10 -5.36
CA ARG A 65 -12.73 9.75 -4.81
C ARG A 65 -12.01 8.77 -5.70
N ALA A 66 -11.17 7.94 -5.13
CA ALA A 66 -10.33 7.03 -5.87
C ALA A 66 -10.15 5.72 -5.12
N THR A 67 -9.43 4.77 -5.71
CA THR A 67 -9.05 3.51 -5.10
C THR A 67 -7.54 3.39 -5.00
N TYR A 68 -7.07 2.58 -4.07
CA TYR A 68 -5.68 2.23 -3.94
C TYR A 68 -5.52 0.75 -3.61
N SER A 69 -4.35 0.22 -3.90
CA SER A 69 -3.88 -1.06 -3.41
C SER A 69 -2.46 -0.93 -2.87
N VAL A 70 -2.05 -1.84 -2.01
CA VAL A 70 -0.71 -1.85 -1.42
C VAL A 70 -0.10 -3.23 -1.56
N ASP A 71 1.13 -3.29 -2.04
CA ASP A 71 1.96 -4.49 -2.07
C ASP A 71 3.34 -4.15 -1.49
N GLY A 72 3.61 -4.65 -0.30
CA GLY A 72 4.82 -4.30 0.46
C GLY A 72 4.89 -2.79 0.74
N ASN A 73 5.84 -2.10 0.14
CA ASN A 73 6.00 -0.65 0.24
C ASN A 73 5.56 0.10 -1.02
N ILE A 74 4.88 -0.57 -1.93
CA ILE A 74 4.31 0.03 -3.13
C ILE A 74 2.84 0.35 -2.88
N PHE A 75 2.48 1.60 -3.07
CA PHE A 75 1.13 2.11 -3.08
C PHE A 75 0.74 2.41 -4.53
N THR A 76 -0.27 1.72 -5.03
CA THR A 76 -0.80 1.94 -6.39
C THR A 76 -2.09 2.74 -6.29
N GLU A 77 -2.10 3.91 -6.88
CA GLU A 77 -3.27 4.80 -6.94
C GLU A 77 -3.98 4.64 -8.27
N THR A 78 -5.32 4.62 -8.23
CA THR A 78 -6.19 4.66 -9.42
C THR A 78 -7.31 5.65 -9.18
N SER A 79 -7.35 6.70 -9.99
CA SER A 79 -8.42 7.70 -9.98
C SER A 79 -9.34 7.53 -11.18
N ASN A 80 -10.60 7.92 -11.01
CA ASN A 80 -11.58 7.99 -12.11
C ASN A 80 -11.71 9.40 -12.69
N ASP A 81 -10.88 10.34 -12.24
CA ASP A 81 -10.91 11.71 -12.74
C ASP A 81 -10.28 11.81 -14.14
N ALA A 82 -10.85 12.67 -14.97
CA ALA A 82 -10.37 12.87 -16.34
C ALA A 82 -8.88 13.24 -16.37
N GLY A 83 -8.10 12.51 -17.15
CA GLY A 83 -6.64 12.63 -17.23
C GLY A 83 -5.86 11.96 -16.12
N CYS A 84 -6.53 11.27 -15.17
CA CYS A 84 -5.92 10.57 -14.04
C CYS A 84 -6.29 9.08 -13.99
N GLU A 85 -6.91 8.54 -15.02
CA GLU A 85 -7.45 7.16 -15.04
C GLU A 85 -6.37 6.09 -15.08
N THR A 86 -5.15 6.44 -15.48
CA THR A 86 -4.02 5.51 -15.46
C THR A 86 -3.54 5.31 -14.03
N SER A 87 -3.42 4.06 -13.61
CA SER A 87 -2.83 3.72 -12.31
C SER A 87 -1.36 4.10 -12.27
N VAL A 88 -0.91 4.60 -11.13
CA VAL A 88 0.48 4.97 -10.89
C VAL A 88 0.96 4.41 -9.56
N ASP A 89 2.19 3.96 -9.56
CA ASP A 89 2.86 3.39 -8.39
C ASP A 89 3.70 4.44 -7.67
N PHE A 90 3.67 4.34 -6.35
CA PHE A 90 4.50 5.13 -5.45
C PHE A 90 5.15 4.22 -4.42
N THR A 91 6.37 4.51 -4.05
CA THR A 91 6.89 4.04 -2.77
C THR A 91 6.37 4.93 -1.66
N TYR A 92 6.15 4.37 -0.48
CA TYR A 92 5.78 5.16 0.69
C TYR A 92 6.62 4.79 1.91
N THR A 93 6.73 5.75 2.82
CA THR A 93 7.28 5.56 4.16
C THR A 93 6.31 6.11 5.20
N PHE A 94 6.18 5.41 6.32
CA PHE A 94 5.37 5.86 7.45
C PHE A 94 6.11 5.62 8.77
N ASP A 95 6.28 6.67 9.57
CA ASP A 95 7.00 6.64 10.85
C ASP A 95 6.08 6.57 12.08
N GLY A 96 4.77 6.37 11.88
CA GLY A 96 3.75 6.40 12.90
C GLY A 96 2.99 7.74 12.97
N THR A 97 3.48 8.75 12.27
CA THR A 97 2.86 10.09 12.22
C THR A 97 2.93 10.68 10.80
N ASN A 98 4.08 10.59 10.15
CA ASN A 98 4.34 11.16 8.83
C ASN A 98 4.29 10.09 7.77
N LEU A 99 3.46 10.30 6.75
CA LEU A 99 3.33 9.48 5.56
C LEU A 99 3.90 10.26 4.38
N THR A 100 4.92 9.72 3.72
CA THR A 100 5.57 10.37 2.57
C THR A 100 5.53 9.44 1.38
N PHE A 101 5.17 9.98 0.21
CA PHE A 101 5.12 9.27 -1.06
C PHE A 101 6.21 9.74 -2.01
N ASN A 102 6.72 8.82 -2.83
CA ASN A 102 7.63 9.12 -3.93
C ASN A 102 7.22 8.32 -5.16
N TYR A 103 7.26 8.93 -6.34
CA TYR A 103 6.97 8.24 -7.60
C TYR A 103 7.88 7.03 -7.82
N VAL A 104 7.29 5.97 -8.38
CA VAL A 104 8.05 4.92 -9.06
C VAL A 104 8.09 5.29 -10.54
N GLY A 105 9.27 5.68 -11.02
CA GLY A 105 9.45 6.22 -12.39
C GLY A 105 9.52 7.75 -12.42
N ASP A 106 9.36 8.33 -13.62
CA ASP A 106 9.45 9.77 -13.83
C ASP A 106 8.08 10.43 -13.64
N PRO A 107 7.93 11.37 -12.70
CA PRO A 107 6.68 12.13 -12.55
C PRO A 107 6.27 12.91 -13.82
N ALA A 108 7.20 13.20 -14.73
CA ALA A 108 6.90 13.88 -15.97
C ALA A 108 6.01 13.06 -16.90
N ASP A 109 6.06 11.72 -16.79
CA ASP A 109 5.27 10.80 -17.60
C ASP A 109 3.80 10.71 -17.13
N ASP A 110 3.49 11.21 -15.93
CA ASP A 110 2.12 11.22 -15.43
C ASP A 110 1.31 12.38 -16.00
N PRO A 111 0.22 12.11 -16.73
CA PRO A 111 -0.64 13.17 -17.28
C PRO A 111 -1.43 13.91 -16.19
N CYS A 112 -1.55 13.34 -15.00
CA CYS A 112 -2.34 13.89 -13.90
C CYS A 112 -1.56 14.93 -13.09
N SER A 113 -1.78 16.21 -13.36
CA SER A 113 -1.08 17.31 -12.68
C SER A 113 -1.38 17.39 -11.18
N GLY A 114 -2.61 17.08 -10.77
CA GLY A 114 -3.01 17.06 -9.36
C GLY A 114 -2.24 15.98 -8.58
N ARG A 115 -2.12 14.79 -9.17
CA ARG A 115 -1.39 13.67 -8.57
C ARG A 115 0.09 14.01 -8.38
N LYS A 116 0.73 14.66 -9.37
CA LYS A 116 2.12 15.14 -9.22
C LYS A 116 2.29 16.12 -8.06
N ALA A 117 1.34 17.02 -7.87
CA ALA A 117 1.39 17.99 -6.78
C ALA A 117 1.19 17.36 -5.39
N ASP A 118 0.44 16.25 -5.34
CA ASP A 118 0.07 15.62 -4.07
C ASP A 118 0.97 14.44 -3.67
N PHE A 119 1.67 13.80 -4.60
CA PHE A 119 2.43 12.58 -4.32
C PHE A 119 3.93 12.67 -4.59
N ASN A 120 4.43 13.72 -5.22
CA ASN A 120 5.84 13.80 -5.56
C ASN A 120 6.68 14.36 -4.39
N ASN A 121 7.15 13.47 -3.55
CA ASN A 121 7.95 13.78 -2.35
C ASN A 121 7.19 14.71 -1.36
N VAL A 122 5.91 14.43 -1.19
CA VAL A 122 5.03 15.19 -0.29
C VAL A 122 4.78 14.39 0.97
N THR A 123 4.83 15.07 2.11
CA THR A 123 4.58 14.48 3.43
C THR A 123 3.20 14.88 3.94
N TYR A 124 2.49 13.91 4.48
CA TYR A 124 1.20 14.04 5.13
C TYR A 124 1.30 13.64 6.61
N ILE A 125 0.61 14.35 7.48
CA ILE A 125 0.65 14.16 8.93
C ILE A 125 -0.67 13.52 9.36
N LEU A 126 -0.60 12.40 10.09
CA LEU A 126 -1.77 11.72 10.64
C LEU A 126 -2.52 12.65 11.59
N SER A 127 -3.78 12.92 11.25
CA SER A 127 -4.69 13.73 12.08
C SER A 127 -5.32 12.85 13.16
N LYS A 128 -5.15 13.23 14.40
CA LYS A 128 -5.80 12.60 15.56
C LYS A 128 -7.21 13.14 15.78
#